data_c3ee9ea79af47d84d85df0b8ba8fa840
#
_entry.id   c3ee9ea79af47d84d85df0b8ba8fa840
#
_cell.length_a   1.000
_cell.length_b   1.000
_cell.length_c   1.000
_cell.angle_alpha   90.00
_cell.angle_beta   90.00
_cell.angle_gamma   90.00
#
_symmetry.space_group_name_H-M   'P 1'
#
loop_
_entity.id
_entity.type
_entity.pdbx_description
1 polymer ?
#
loop_
_entity_poly.entity_id
_entity_poly.type
_entity_poly.pdbx_seq_one_letter_code
_entity_poly.pdbx_strand_id
1 'polypeptide(L)'
;PLHRYLGNPVLSWIGRLFFRISIGDFHCGLRGFNTEAIRRCGLKTTGMEFASEMVVKASLYGLSMAEVPTTLAKDGRSRPPHLRTWRDGWRHLCFLLTYAPHWLYMYPALALMGVGLLGVLLLLSGPLSVGSVTFANKSFVTFAMLLMLGMQVMGLGVVAAGLAGTHLPGRGVSLLARLASRDRLAFVALAFLVLFISCYGYCFSAWSGAGYGDMASPFVDNLSILAIVFGAMAVFSFMLAFIIAVCKEFGMRH
;
A
#
# COMPACT_ATOMS: atom_id res chain seq x y z
N PRO A 1 -26.05 -19.59 -5.74
CA PRO A 1 -25.72 -18.18 -5.74
C PRO A 1 -24.26 -17.96 -5.43
N LEU A 2 -23.56 -17.28 -6.35
CA LEU A 2 -22.10 -17.11 -6.36
C LEU A 2 -21.56 -16.47 -5.07
N HIS A 3 -22.30 -15.56 -4.47
CA HIS A 3 -21.91 -14.88 -3.22
C HIS A 3 -21.76 -15.82 -2.02
N ARG A 4 -22.54 -16.91 -1.95
CA ARG A 4 -22.47 -17.87 -0.84
C ARG A 4 -21.22 -18.73 -0.90
N TYR A 5 -20.80 -19.12 -2.11
CA TYR A 5 -19.69 -20.07 -2.31
C TYR A 5 -18.35 -19.40 -2.58
N LEU A 6 -18.36 -18.18 -3.11
CA LEU A 6 -17.13 -17.42 -3.43
C LEU A 6 -17.03 -16.12 -2.62
N GLY A 7 -18.06 -15.30 -2.59
CA GLY A 7 -17.99 -13.94 -2.03
C GLY A 7 -17.67 -13.94 -0.54
N ASN A 8 -18.53 -14.52 0.28
CA ASN A 8 -18.35 -14.53 1.73
C ASN A 8 -17.09 -15.30 2.19
N PRO A 9 -16.79 -16.51 1.68
CA PRO A 9 -15.57 -17.22 2.06
C PRO A 9 -14.29 -16.47 1.69
N VAL A 10 -14.24 -15.85 0.49
CA VAL A 10 -13.08 -15.08 0.04
C VAL A 10 -12.89 -13.83 0.88
N LEU A 11 -13.94 -13.04 1.12
CA LEU A 11 -13.85 -11.83 1.95
C LEU A 11 -13.51 -12.15 3.41
N SER A 12 -14.07 -13.22 3.97
CA SER A 12 -13.72 -13.66 5.32
C SER A 12 -12.27 -14.18 5.38
N TRP A 13 -11.79 -14.88 4.34
CA TRP A 13 -10.39 -15.30 4.24
C TRP A 13 -9.45 -14.11 4.17
N ILE A 14 -9.75 -13.10 3.33
CA ILE A 14 -9.00 -11.85 3.24
C ILE A 14 -8.98 -11.14 4.60
N GLY A 15 -10.13 -11.04 5.28
CA GLY A 15 -10.20 -10.43 6.59
C GLY A 15 -9.36 -11.16 7.64
N ARG A 16 -9.38 -12.50 7.66
CA ARG A 16 -8.52 -13.31 8.54
C ARG A 16 -7.03 -13.07 8.26
N LEU A 17 -6.66 -13.04 6.97
CA LEU A 17 -5.29 -12.80 6.55
C LEU A 17 -4.80 -11.40 6.96
N PHE A 18 -5.64 -10.38 6.77
CA PHE A 18 -5.27 -8.99 7.04
C PHE A 18 -5.16 -8.68 8.53
N PHE A 19 -6.08 -9.22 9.34
CA PHE A 19 -6.21 -8.85 10.75
C PHE A 19 -5.83 -9.98 11.71
N ARG A 20 -5.42 -11.15 11.20
CA ARG A 20 -5.05 -12.33 11.99
C ARG A 20 -6.16 -12.74 12.97
N ILE A 21 -7.40 -12.76 12.47
CA ILE A 21 -8.60 -13.09 13.24
C ILE A 21 -8.93 -14.57 13.04
N SER A 22 -9.32 -15.25 14.12
CA SER A 22 -9.72 -16.68 14.07
C SER A 22 -11.18 -16.88 13.66
N ILE A 23 -11.97 -15.81 13.50
CA ILE A 23 -13.40 -15.87 13.14
C ILE A 23 -13.57 -16.34 11.69
N GLY A 24 -14.41 -17.35 11.48
CA GLY A 24 -14.68 -17.95 10.18
C GLY A 24 -15.67 -17.15 9.34
N ASP A 25 -16.74 -16.62 9.96
CA ASP A 25 -17.78 -15.85 9.27
C ASP A 25 -17.86 -14.40 9.76
N PHE A 26 -17.34 -13.49 8.94
CA PHE A 26 -17.39 -12.03 9.16
C PHE A 26 -18.80 -11.44 8.93
N HIS A 27 -19.67 -12.15 8.26
CA HIS A 27 -20.95 -11.62 7.76
C HIS A 27 -22.16 -12.16 8.53
N CYS A 28 -21.96 -13.07 9.50
CA CYS A 28 -23.05 -13.55 10.32
C CYS A 28 -23.71 -12.41 11.09
N GLY A 29 -25.05 -12.29 10.97
CA GLY A 29 -25.82 -11.24 11.65
C GLY A 29 -26.15 -11.56 13.10
N LEU A 30 -26.08 -12.83 13.52
CA LEU A 30 -26.38 -13.25 14.89
C LEU A 30 -25.14 -13.04 15.76
N ARG A 31 -25.19 -12.04 16.65
CA ARG A 31 -24.04 -11.64 17.49
C ARG A 31 -24.47 -11.24 18.89
N GLY A 32 -23.71 -11.73 19.87
CA GLY A 32 -23.74 -11.26 21.24
C GLY A 32 -22.49 -10.42 21.53
N PHE A 33 -22.60 -9.36 22.28
CA PHE A 33 -21.46 -8.51 22.65
C PHE A 33 -21.67 -7.79 23.97
N ASN A 34 -20.56 -7.46 24.62
CA ASN A 34 -20.58 -6.56 25.75
C ASN A 34 -20.76 -5.12 25.25
N THR A 35 -21.79 -4.44 25.74
CA THR A 35 -22.18 -3.08 25.28
C THR A 35 -21.07 -2.06 25.46
N GLU A 36 -20.35 -2.10 26.57
CA GLU A 36 -19.26 -1.16 26.84
C GLU A 36 -18.07 -1.39 25.92
N ALA A 37 -17.70 -2.67 25.68
CA ALA A 37 -16.63 -3.03 24.78
C ALA A 37 -16.93 -2.59 23.35
N ILE A 38 -18.15 -2.77 22.86
CA ILE A 38 -18.55 -2.34 21.50
C ILE A 38 -18.63 -0.82 21.38
N ARG A 39 -19.07 -0.12 22.41
CA ARG A 39 -19.05 1.37 22.39
C ARG A 39 -17.64 1.91 22.22
N ARG A 40 -16.63 1.31 22.85
CA ARG A 40 -15.21 1.69 22.65
C ARG A 40 -14.75 1.53 21.21
N CYS A 41 -15.30 0.58 20.47
CA CYS A 41 -14.94 0.38 19.06
C CYS A 41 -15.38 1.52 18.14
N GLY A 42 -16.32 2.38 18.55
CA GLY A 42 -16.76 3.54 17.78
C GLY A 42 -17.21 3.15 16.37
N LEU A 43 -18.17 2.22 16.25
CA LEU A 43 -18.68 1.77 14.95
C LEU A 43 -19.35 2.93 14.22
N LYS A 44 -19.07 3.10 12.92
CA LYS A 44 -19.54 4.24 12.12
C LYS A 44 -20.33 3.83 10.88
N THR A 45 -20.13 2.61 10.36
CA THR A 45 -20.80 2.18 9.13
C THR A 45 -22.27 1.82 9.39
N THR A 46 -23.15 2.23 8.47
CA THR A 46 -24.60 1.96 8.55
C THR A 46 -25.09 0.94 7.54
N GLY A 47 -24.18 0.42 6.69
CA GLY A 47 -24.50 -0.49 5.59
C GLY A 47 -24.13 -1.95 5.89
N MET A 48 -23.98 -2.72 4.83
CA MET A 48 -23.60 -4.14 4.90
C MET A 48 -22.19 -4.35 5.51
N GLU A 49 -21.35 -3.31 5.50
CA GLU A 49 -20.00 -3.30 6.07
C GLU A 49 -20.00 -3.33 7.59
N PHE A 50 -21.10 -3.00 8.25
CA PHE A 50 -21.22 -2.96 9.72
C PHE A 50 -20.79 -4.27 10.38
N ALA A 51 -21.18 -5.41 9.78
CA ALA A 51 -20.80 -6.71 10.29
C ALA A 51 -19.27 -6.94 10.29
N SER A 52 -18.60 -6.52 9.21
CA SER A 52 -17.13 -6.60 9.08
C SER A 52 -16.45 -5.56 9.95
N GLU A 53 -16.99 -4.35 10.06
CA GLU A 53 -16.45 -3.30 10.93
C GLU A 53 -16.38 -3.75 12.38
N MET A 54 -17.44 -4.38 12.87
CA MET A 54 -17.48 -4.88 14.25
C MET A 54 -16.36 -5.89 14.50
N VAL A 55 -16.17 -6.87 13.63
CA VAL A 55 -15.13 -7.92 13.78
C VAL A 55 -13.73 -7.32 13.68
N VAL A 56 -13.49 -6.48 12.66
CA VAL A 56 -12.19 -5.84 12.43
C VAL A 56 -11.82 -4.94 13.60
N LYS A 57 -12.72 -4.05 14.02
CA LYS A 57 -12.45 -3.14 15.14
C LYS A 57 -12.31 -3.89 16.46
N ALA A 58 -13.14 -4.91 16.74
CA ALA A 58 -12.97 -5.75 17.91
C ALA A 58 -11.56 -6.37 17.98
N SER A 59 -11.05 -6.87 16.85
CA SER A 59 -9.67 -7.37 16.77
C SER A 59 -8.63 -6.26 17.00
N LEU A 60 -8.80 -5.10 16.37
CA LEU A 60 -7.85 -3.99 16.50
C LEU A 60 -7.80 -3.46 17.95
N TYR A 61 -8.92 -3.47 18.66
CA TYR A 61 -9.02 -3.10 20.08
C TYR A 61 -8.62 -4.24 21.04
N GLY A 62 -8.23 -5.40 20.50
CA GLY A 62 -7.80 -6.55 21.31
C GLY A 62 -8.92 -7.22 22.11
N LEU A 63 -10.16 -7.11 21.66
CA LEU A 63 -11.30 -7.78 22.30
C LEU A 63 -11.26 -9.28 22.02
N SER A 64 -11.56 -10.09 23.03
CA SER A 64 -11.73 -11.53 22.85
C SER A 64 -12.98 -11.82 22.03
N MET A 65 -12.85 -12.67 21.02
CA MET A 65 -13.93 -13.08 20.14
C MET A 65 -14.00 -14.61 20.11
N ALA A 66 -15.23 -15.16 20.14
CA ALA A 66 -15.48 -16.59 19.99
C ALA A 66 -16.62 -16.83 19.01
N GLU A 67 -16.54 -17.92 18.27
CA GLU A 67 -17.63 -18.41 17.42
C GLU A 67 -18.38 -19.54 18.12
N VAL A 68 -19.69 -19.50 18.01
CA VAL A 68 -20.56 -20.57 18.44
C VAL A 68 -21.24 -21.17 17.21
N PRO A 69 -21.08 -22.44 16.92
CA PRO A 69 -21.76 -23.09 15.80
C PRO A 69 -23.27 -22.89 15.88
N THR A 70 -23.85 -22.49 14.79
CA THR A 70 -25.30 -22.29 14.67
C THR A 70 -25.81 -22.79 13.33
N THR A 71 -27.07 -23.15 13.27
CA THR A 71 -27.72 -23.57 12.03
C THR A 71 -28.53 -22.42 11.42
N LEU A 72 -28.39 -22.24 10.12
CA LEU A 72 -29.14 -21.26 9.37
C LEU A 72 -30.37 -21.93 8.72
N ALA A 73 -31.57 -21.62 9.21
CA ALA A 73 -32.81 -22.04 8.60
C ALA A 73 -33.07 -21.25 7.30
N LYS A 74 -33.90 -21.83 6.42
CA LYS A 74 -34.33 -21.11 5.21
C LYS A 74 -35.08 -19.85 5.60
N ASP A 75 -34.72 -18.74 4.94
CA ASP A 75 -35.42 -17.46 5.08
C ASP A 75 -36.86 -17.59 4.59
N GLY A 76 -37.82 -17.31 5.47
CA GLY A 76 -39.24 -17.30 5.13
C GLY A 76 -39.70 -16.07 4.33
N ARG A 77 -38.78 -15.24 3.86
CA ARG A 77 -39.14 -14.02 3.09
C ARG A 77 -39.53 -14.35 1.66
N SER A 78 -40.62 -13.73 1.23
CA SER A 78 -41.07 -13.73 -0.18
C SER A 78 -40.34 -12.73 -1.07
N ARG A 79 -39.52 -11.84 -0.49
CA ARG A 79 -38.79 -10.77 -1.22
C ARG A 79 -37.41 -11.25 -1.65
N PRO A 80 -36.90 -10.78 -2.82
CA PRO A 80 -35.53 -11.05 -3.22
C PRO A 80 -34.53 -10.45 -2.23
N PRO A 81 -33.33 -11.04 -2.08
CA PRO A 81 -32.29 -10.53 -1.19
C PRO A 81 -31.90 -9.09 -1.55
N HIS A 82 -31.76 -8.23 -0.55
CA HIS A 82 -31.30 -6.85 -0.76
C HIS A 82 -29.81 -6.77 -1.14
N LEU A 83 -29.08 -7.87 -1.07
CA LEU A 83 -27.64 -7.94 -1.34
C LEU A 83 -27.36 -7.79 -2.85
N ARG A 84 -26.63 -6.76 -3.23
CA ARG A 84 -26.09 -6.57 -4.57
C ARG A 84 -24.65 -7.08 -4.60
N THR A 85 -24.46 -8.34 -4.99
CA THR A 85 -23.23 -9.12 -4.81
C THR A 85 -21.96 -8.38 -5.18
N TRP A 86 -21.88 -7.76 -6.35
CA TRP A 86 -20.66 -7.06 -6.80
C TRP A 86 -20.44 -5.74 -6.07
N ARG A 87 -21.46 -4.92 -5.93
CA ARG A 87 -21.35 -3.62 -5.29
C ARG A 87 -21.03 -3.75 -3.81
N ASP A 88 -21.73 -4.65 -3.12
CA ASP A 88 -21.53 -4.83 -1.69
C ASP A 88 -20.22 -5.56 -1.42
N GLY A 89 -19.84 -6.53 -2.25
CA GLY A 89 -18.53 -7.19 -2.19
C GLY A 89 -17.36 -6.23 -2.38
N TRP A 90 -17.47 -5.32 -3.36
CA TRP A 90 -16.47 -4.28 -3.58
C TRP A 90 -16.35 -3.33 -2.39
N ARG A 91 -17.49 -2.88 -1.81
CA ARG A 91 -17.50 -2.04 -0.62
C ARG A 91 -16.83 -2.72 0.57
N HIS A 92 -17.11 -4.01 0.79
CA HIS A 92 -16.43 -4.79 1.84
C HIS A 92 -14.92 -4.88 1.59
N LEU A 93 -14.49 -5.16 0.37
CA LEU A 93 -13.05 -5.21 0.04
C LEU A 93 -12.39 -3.85 0.28
N CYS A 94 -12.99 -2.75 -0.20
CA CYS A 94 -12.49 -1.40 0.06
C CYS A 94 -12.41 -1.10 1.56
N PHE A 95 -13.41 -1.52 2.33
CA PHE A 95 -13.40 -1.40 3.78
C PHE A 95 -12.21 -2.14 4.40
N LEU A 96 -12.02 -3.42 4.08
CA LEU A 96 -10.91 -4.22 4.61
C LEU A 96 -9.54 -3.62 4.26
N LEU A 97 -9.36 -3.15 3.03
CA LEU A 97 -8.13 -2.51 2.56
C LEU A 97 -7.87 -1.18 3.27
N THR A 98 -8.92 -0.40 3.55
CA THR A 98 -8.80 0.87 4.29
C THR A 98 -8.23 0.66 5.70
N TYR A 99 -8.63 -0.43 6.36
CA TYR A 99 -8.15 -0.77 7.70
C TYR A 99 -6.84 -1.59 7.71
N ALA A 100 -6.36 -2.01 6.54
CA ALA A 100 -5.12 -2.79 6.38
C ALA A 100 -4.17 -2.17 5.34
N PRO A 101 -3.71 -0.91 5.52
CA PRO A 101 -2.91 -0.19 4.53
C PRO A 101 -1.59 -0.89 4.19
N HIS A 102 -1.03 -1.71 5.09
CA HIS A 102 0.17 -2.49 4.82
C HIS A 102 -0.04 -3.55 3.72
N TRP A 103 -1.24 -4.14 3.61
CA TRP A 103 -1.56 -5.08 2.52
C TRP A 103 -1.78 -4.38 1.19
N LEU A 104 -2.38 -3.18 1.20
CA LEU A 104 -2.66 -2.44 -0.02
C LEU A 104 -1.41 -1.74 -0.58
N TYR A 105 -0.56 -1.20 0.29
CA TYR A 105 0.56 -0.35 -0.13
C TYR A 105 1.92 -1.00 0.13
N MET A 106 2.20 -1.46 1.36
CA MET A 106 3.56 -1.86 1.75
C MET A 106 4.04 -3.11 1.01
N TYR A 107 3.25 -4.18 0.98
CA TYR A 107 3.69 -5.42 0.32
C TYR A 107 3.83 -5.30 -1.20
N PRO A 108 2.86 -4.71 -1.95
CA PRO A 108 3.05 -4.46 -3.37
C PRO A 108 4.24 -3.52 -3.65
N ALA A 109 4.42 -2.48 -2.84
CA ALA A 109 5.55 -1.57 -2.97
C ALA A 109 6.88 -2.28 -2.79
N LEU A 110 7.03 -3.10 -1.74
CA LEU A 110 8.25 -3.88 -1.50
C LEU A 110 8.53 -4.88 -2.62
N ALA A 111 7.51 -5.53 -3.18
CA ALA A 111 7.67 -6.43 -4.32
C ALA A 111 8.16 -5.67 -5.56
N LEU A 112 7.53 -4.55 -5.91
CA LEU A 112 7.94 -3.70 -7.03
C LEU A 112 9.35 -3.14 -6.84
N MET A 113 9.65 -2.63 -5.65
CA MET A 113 10.99 -2.11 -5.32
C MET A 113 12.06 -3.20 -5.37
N GLY A 114 11.77 -4.38 -4.83
CA GLY A 114 12.71 -5.50 -4.82
C GLY A 114 13.05 -5.97 -6.24
N VAL A 115 12.04 -6.18 -7.08
CA VAL A 115 12.24 -6.56 -8.49
C VAL A 115 12.93 -5.44 -9.27
N GLY A 116 12.47 -4.19 -9.08
CA GLY A 116 13.06 -3.03 -9.75
C GLY A 116 14.52 -2.82 -9.36
N LEU A 117 14.82 -2.85 -8.07
CA LEU A 117 16.19 -2.67 -7.56
C LEU A 117 17.12 -3.79 -8.06
N LEU A 118 16.68 -5.04 -8.00
CA LEU A 118 17.47 -6.16 -8.49
C LEU A 118 17.79 -6.00 -9.97
N GLY A 119 16.80 -5.67 -10.80
CA GLY A 119 16.99 -5.46 -12.23
C GLY A 119 17.91 -4.27 -12.54
N VAL A 120 17.76 -3.16 -11.80
CA VAL A 120 18.66 -1.99 -11.92
C VAL A 120 20.10 -2.38 -11.59
N LEU A 121 20.33 -3.08 -10.46
CA LEU A 121 21.69 -3.47 -10.05
C LEU A 121 22.34 -4.43 -11.06
N LEU A 122 21.59 -5.39 -11.61
CA LEU A 122 22.12 -6.35 -12.59
C LEU A 122 22.47 -5.70 -13.93
N LEU A 123 21.74 -4.66 -14.33
CA LEU A 123 21.91 -4.04 -15.65
C LEU A 123 22.67 -2.69 -15.61
N LEU A 124 23.03 -2.20 -14.43
CA LEU A 124 23.66 -0.89 -14.28
C LEU A 124 24.94 -0.75 -15.08
N SER A 125 25.76 -1.81 -15.09
CA SER A 125 27.05 -1.82 -15.79
C SER A 125 26.94 -2.09 -17.30
N GLY A 126 25.78 -2.54 -17.76
CA GLY A 126 25.54 -2.85 -19.19
C GLY A 126 24.55 -3.98 -19.42
N PRO A 127 24.38 -4.40 -20.66
CA PRO A 127 23.43 -5.45 -21.03
C PRO A 127 23.84 -6.82 -20.46
N LEU A 128 22.83 -7.62 -20.07
CA LEU A 128 22.99 -8.97 -19.57
C LEU A 128 22.32 -9.96 -20.53
N SER A 129 23.08 -10.94 -21.00
CA SER A 129 22.55 -12.01 -21.87
C SER A 129 22.38 -13.29 -21.08
N VAL A 130 21.17 -13.88 -21.15
CA VAL A 130 20.84 -15.18 -20.55
C VAL A 130 20.28 -16.08 -21.66
N GLY A 131 21.06 -17.02 -22.10
CA GLY A 131 20.74 -17.84 -23.27
C GLY A 131 20.59 -16.99 -24.53
N SER A 132 19.45 -17.11 -25.19
CA SER A 132 19.12 -16.33 -26.40
C SER A 132 18.50 -14.95 -26.11
N VAL A 133 18.28 -14.61 -24.85
CA VAL A 133 17.62 -13.34 -24.44
C VAL A 133 18.65 -12.36 -23.92
N THR A 134 18.67 -11.15 -24.50
CA THR A 134 19.53 -10.06 -24.05
C THR A 134 18.68 -8.97 -23.39
N PHE A 135 18.92 -8.75 -22.10
CA PHE A 135 18.36 -7.64 -21.34
C PHE A 135 19.27 -6.42 -21.52
N ALA A 136 18.73 -5.38 -22.12
CA ALA A 136 19.46 -4.15 -22.44
C ALA A 136 18.68 -2.92 -21.94
N ASN A 137 18.92 -1.73 -22.51
CA ASN A 137 18.36 -0.45 -22.07
C ASN A 137 16.84 -0.46 -21.83
N LYS A 138 16.05 -1.13 -22.70
CA LYS A 138 14.60 -1.21 -22.51
C LYS A 138 14.23 -1.93 -21.21
N SER A 139 14.95 -3.01 -20.91
CA SER A 139 14.76 -3.76 -19.64
C SER A 139 15.23 -2.93 -18.44
N PHE A 140 16.32 -2.19 -18.57
CA PHE A 140 16.79 -1.28 -17.53
C PHE A 140 15.75 -0.20 -17.20
N VAL A 141 15.19 0.45 -18.22
CA VAL A 141 14.11 1.44 -18.04
C VAL A 141 12.91 0.82 -17.34
N THR A 142 12.50 -0.39 -17.73
CA THR A 142 11.39 -1.10 -17.09
C THR A 142 11.65 -1.33 -15.59
N PHE A 143 12.84 -1.80 -15.22
CA PHE A 143 13.20 -2.02 -13.81
C PHE A 143 13.32 -0.72 -13.02
N ALA A 144 13.86 0.35 -13.63
CA ALA A 144 13.90 1.68 -13.04
C ALA A 144 12.49 2.26 -12.80
N MET A 145 11.55 2.04 -13.75
CA MET A 145 10.15 2.41 -13.57
C MET A 145 9.45 1.58 -12.49
N LEU A 146 9.72 0.27 -12.39
CA LEU A 146 9.18 -0.56 -11.30
C LEU A 146 9.67 -0.09 -9.94
N LEU A 147 10.96 0.25 -9.82
CA LEU A 147 11.54 0.81 -8.62
C LEU A 147 10.84 2.13 -8.24
N MET A 148 10.71 3.04 -9.18
CA MET A 148 10.03 4.33 -8.99
C MET A 148 8.57 4.13 -8.57
N LEU A 149 7.83 3.27 -9.26
CA LEU A 149 6.42 3.00 -8.96
C LEU A 149 6.27 2.39 -7.55
N GLY A 150 7.13 1.45 -7.18
CA GLY A 150 7.15 0.87 -5.84
C GLY A 150 7.37 1.93 -4.75
N MET A 151 8.30 2.86 -4.97
CA MET A 151 8.54 3.96 -4.04
C MET A 151 7.34 4.92 -3.95
N GLN A 152 6.66 5.20 -5.06
CA GLN A 152 5.44 6.02 -5.08
C GLN A 152 4.31 5.34 -4.31
N VAL A 153 4.08 4.04 -4.53
CA VAL A 153 3.07 3.27 -3.79
C VAL A 153 3.39 3.24 -2.29
N MET A 154 4.67 3.08 -1.92
CA MET A 154 5.11 3.15 -0.53
C MET A 154 4.83 4.52 0.09
N GLY A 155 5.17 5.61 -0.61
CA GLY A 155 4.92 6.97 -0.17
C GLY A 155 3.44 7.26 0.08
N LEU A 156 2.56 6.84 -0.84
CA LEU A 156 1.12 6.92 -0.65
C LEU A 156 0.66 6.11 0.57
N GLY A 157 1.23 4.93 0.78
CA GLY A 157 0.96 4.11 1.97
C GLY A 157 1.36 4.78 3.28
N VAL A 158 2.49 5.49 3.28
CA VAL A 158 2.95 6.28 4.44
C VAL A 158 1.95 7.39 4.77
N VAL A 159 1.48 8.13 3.75
CA VAL A 159 0.46 9.19 3.95
C VAL A 159 -0.85 8.57 4.44
N ALA A 160 -1.34 7.53 3.77
CA ALA A 160 -2.58 6.84 4.14
C ALA A 160 -2.53 6.31 5.58
N ALA A 161 -1.40 5.69 5.99
CA ALA A 161 -1.21 5.23 7.36
C ALA A 161 -1.11 6.39 8.37
N GLY A 162 -0.48 7.49 7.99
CA GLY A 162 -0.42 8.71 8.81
C GLY A 162 -1.79 9.29 9.09
N LEU A 163 -2.66 9.33 8.09
CA LEU A 163 -4.03 9.80 8.21
C LEU A 163 -4.92 8.81 8.99
N ALA A 164 -4.76 7.51 8.74
CA ALA A 164 -5.53 6.47 9.43
C ALA A 164 -5.06 6.26 10.88
N GLY A 165 -3.78 6.45 11.16
CA GLY A 165 -3.16 6.20 12.47
C GLY A 165 -3.70 7.07 13.60
N THR A 166 -4.36 8.18 13.29
CA THR A 166 -5.03 9.05 14.27
C THR A 166 -6.32 8.44 14.83
N HIS A 167 -6.86 7.39 14.17
CA HIS A 167 -8.18 6.82 14.49
C HIS A 167 -8.18 5.32 14.76
N LEU A 168 -7.04 4.63 14.58
CA LEU A 168 -6.97 3.17 14.69
C LEU A 168 -5.95 2.74 15.74
N PRO A 169 -6.37 2.06 16.82
CA PRO A 169 -5.45 1.35 17.69
C PRO A 169 -4.96 0.09 16.96
N GLY A 170 -3.68 -0.03 16.68
CA GLY A 170 -3.15 -1.26 16.09
C GLY A 170 -1.68 -1.21 15.76
N ARG A 171 -0.98 -2.34 16.00
CA ARG A 171 0.47 -2.49 15.76
C ARG A 171 0.84 -2.39 14.26
N GLY A 172 -0.06 -2.73 13.33
CA GLY A 172 0.22 -2.79 11.90
C GLY A 172 0.33 -1.43 11.21
N VAL A 173 -0.41 -0.42 11.69
CA VAL A 173 -0.36 0.95 11.17
C VAL A 173 0.88 1.69 11.67
N SER A 174 1.49 1.21 12.77
CA SER A 174 2.52 1.94 13.50
C SER A 174 3.83 2.12 12.72
N LEU A 175 4.23 1.18 11.86
CA LEU A 175 5.50 1.30 11.13
C LEU A 175 5.39 2.35 10.02
N LEU A 176 4.38 2.26 9.17
CA LEU A 176 4.16 3.26 8.10
C LEU A 176 3.82 4.63 8.68
N ALA A 177 2.98 4.69 9.72
CA ALA A 177 2.63 5.93 10.40
C ALA A 177 3.83 6.60 11.07
N ARG A 178 4.80 5.83 11.57
CA ARG A 178 6.07 6.39 12.09
C ARG A 178 6.86 7.11 11.01
N LEU A 179 6.81 6.63 9.76
CA LEU A 179 7.47 7.28 8.63
C LEU A 179 6.73 8.55 8.18
N ALA A 180 5.44 8.68 8.51
CA ALA A 180 4.56 9.80 8.14
C ALA A 180 4.88 11.07 8.96
N SER A 181 6.11 11.57 8.90
CA SER A 181 6.48 12.86 9.45
C SER A 181 7.01 13.78 8.35
N ARG A 182 6.62 15.06 8.41
CA ARG A 182 7.09 16.10 7.48
C ARG A 182 8.62 16.06 7.35
N ASP A 183 9.30 16.06 8.48
CA ASP A 183 10.76 16.18 8.51
C ASP A 183 11.46 14.95 7.92
N ARG A 184 10.96 13.74 8.19
CA ARG A 184 11.53 12.51 7.60
C ARG A 184 11.34 12.47 6.09
N LEU A 185 10.18 12.82 5.58
CA LEU A 185 9.94 12.88 4.13
C LEU A 185 10.75 13.99 3.46
N ALA A 186 10.95 15.11 4.14
CA ALA A 186 11.83 16.17 3.65
C ALA A 186 13.30 15.71 3.60
N PHE A 187 13.78 14.96 4.59
CA PHE A 187 15.12 14.34 4.55
C PHE A 187 15.25 13.31 3.42
N VAL A 188 14.21 12.50 3.18
CA VAL A 188 14.18 11.55 2.05
C VAL A 188 14.23 12.32 0.73
N ALA A 189 13.47 13.40 0.58
CA ALA A 189 13.50 14.25 -0.60
C ALA A 189 14.89 14.86 -0.83
N LEU A 190 15.53 15.36 0.23
CA LEU A 190 16.90 15.89 0.16
C LEU A 190 17.91 14.82 -0.24
N ALA A 191 17.81 13.61 0.30
CA ALA A 191 18.69 12.51 -0.06
C ALA A 191 18.57 12.15 -1.55
N PHE A 192 17.35 12.07 -2.08
CA PHE A 192 17.12 11.85 -3.51
C PHE A 192 17.62 13.01 -4.38
N LEU A 193 17.47 14.24 -3.92
CA LEU A 193 18.00 15.41 -4.62
C LEU A 193 19.53 15.36 -4.71
N VAL A 194 20.21 14.99 -3.62
CA VAL A 194 21.68 14.81 -3.61
C VAL A 194 22.10 13.70 -4.57
N LEU A 195 21.37 12.56 -4.58
CA LEU A 195 21.64 11.46 -5.52
C LEU A 195 21.45 11.92 -6.97
N PHE A 196 20.37 12.64 -7.25
CA PHE A 196 20.11 13.22 -8.58
C PHE A 196 21.28 14.13 -9.03
N ILE A 197 21.67 15.10 -8.20
CA ILE A 197 22.73 16.04 -8.53
C ILE A 197 24.06 15.31 -8.73
N SER A 198 24.38 14.34 -7.88
CA SER A 198 25.62 13.57 -7.96
C SER A 198 25.68 12.70 -9.22
N CYS A 199 24.63 11.94 -9.52
CA CYS A 199 24.57 11.11 -10.72
C CYS A 199 24.58 11.95 -11.99
N TYR A 200 23.74 12.99 -12.04
CA TYR A 200 23.66 13.86 -13.20
C TYR A 200 24.95 14.63 -13.42
N GLY A 201 25.57 15.15 -12.35
CA GLY A 201 26.85 15.82 -12.39
C GLY A 201 27.99 14.92 -12.92
N TYR A 202 28.00 13.65 -12.50
CA TYR A 202 28.93 12.66 -13.04
C TYR A 202 28.70 12.43 -14.55
N CYS A 203 27.44 12.21 -14.98
CA CYS A 203 27.10 12.04 -16.39
C CYS A 203 27.49 13.27 -17.21
N PHE A 204 27.24 14.48 -16.70
CA PHE A 204 27.62 15.71 -17.35
C PHE A 204 29.14 15.86 -17.48
N SER A 205 29.90 15.54 -16.42
CA SER A 205 31.36 15.59 -16.47
C SER A 205 31.96 14.57 -17.45
N ALA A 206 31.40 13.38 -17.53
CA ALA A 206 31.78 12.37 -18.49
C ALA A 206 31.51 12.83 -19.93
N TRP A 207 30.34 13.43 -20.18
CA TRP A 207 29.96 13.95 -21.48
C TRP A 207 30.83 15.15 -21.94
N SER A 208 31.14 16.06 -21.00
CA SER A 208 32.05 17.17 -21.31
C SER A 208 33.47 16.70 -21.58
N GLY A 209 33.96 15.67 -20.85
CA GLY A 209 35.26 15.03 -21.10
C GLY A 209 35.34 14.33 -22.45
N ALA A 210 34.22 13.86 -23.01
CA ALA A 210 34.11 13.30 -24.36
C ALA A 210 33.95 14.37 -25.47
N GLY A 211 34.09 15.65 -25.16
CA GLY A 211 33.94 16.76 -26.11
C GLY A 211 32.48 16.95 -26.57
N TYR A 212 31.50 16.64 -25.74
CA TYR A 212 30.07 16.76 -26.01
C TYR A 212 29.54 15.85 -27.16
N GLY A 213 30.32 14.83 -27.57
CA GLY A 213 29.95 13.87 -28.59
C GLY A 213 29.18 12.66 -28.06
N ASP A 214 28.97 11.67 -28.91
CA ASP A 214 28.35 10.41 -28.55
C ASP A 214 29.20 9.64 -27.54
N MET A 215 28.60 9.21 -26.45
CA MET A 215 29.23 8.38 -25.45
C MET A 215 28.76 6.93 -25.59
N ALA A 216 29.65 6.04 -25.98
CA ALA A 216 29.38 4.60 -26.07
C ALA A 216 29.56 3.90 -24.70
N SER A 217 28.94 4.45 -23.64
CA SER A 217 29.05 3.88 -22.30
C SER A 217 27.67 3.51 -21.74
N PRO A 218 27.31 2.21 -21.77
CA PRO A 218 26.04 1.75 -21.21
C PRO A 218 25.84 2.12 -19.74
N PHE A 219 26.93 2.19 -18.98
CA PHE A 219 26.88 2.60 -17.58
C PHE A 219 26.43 4.07 -17.43
N VAL A 220 26.95 4.98 -18.23
CA VAL A 220 26.58 6.40 -18.17
C VAL A 220 25.15 6.61 -18.63
N ASP A 221 24.70 5.89 -19.67
CA ASP A 221 23.32 5.92 -20.15
C ASP A 221 22.36 5.46 -19.06
N ASN A 222 22.63 4.31 -18.43
CA ASN A 222 21.83 3.76 -17.37
C ASN A 222 21.84 4.66 -16.12
N LEU A 223 22.99 5.25 -15.79
CA LEU A 223 23.10 6.20 -14.66
C LEU A 223 22.31 7.48 -14.92
N SER A 224 22.23 7.97 -16.16
CA SER A 224 21.42 9.13 -16.51
C SER A 224 19.92 8.87 -16.32
N ILE A 225 19.46 7.68 -16.71
CA ILE A 225 18.06 7.23 -16.47
C ILE A 225 17.78 7.18 -14.96
N LEU A 226 18.71 6.60 -14.20
CA LEU A 226 18.57 6.50 -12.74
C LEU A 226 18.58 7.87 -12.06
N ALA A 227 19.36 8.82 -12.57
CA ALA A 227 19.35 10.21 -12.09
C ALA A 227 17.95 10.83 -12.26
N ILE A 228 17.31 10.64 -13.41
CA ILE A 228 15.93 11.13 -13.64
C ILE A 228 14.96 10.51 -12.62
N VAL A 229 15.08 9.22 -12.33
CA VAL A 229 14.27 8.55 -11.31
C VAL A 229 14.48 9.20 -9.93
N PHE A 230 15.71 9.46 -9.54
CA PHE A 230 16.02 10.13 -8.27
C PHE A 230 15.44 11.55 -8.21
N GLY A 231 15.55 12.33 -9.30
CA GLY A 231 14.94 13.65 -9.39
C GLY A 231 13.41 13.60 -9.22
N ALA A 232 12.75 12.68 -9.92
CA ALA A 232 11.31 12.48 -9.77
C ALA A 232 10.92 12.08 -8.34
N MET A 233 11.71 11.22 -7.69
CA MET A 233 11.49 10.81 -6.31
C MET A 233 11.73 11.91 -5.29
N ALA A 234 12.69 12.82 -5.54
CA ALA A 234 12.90 14.00 -4.71
C ALA A 234 11.66 14.89 -4.70
N VAL A 235 11.14 15.22 -5.88
CA VAL A 235 9.92 16.03 -6.02
C VAL A 235 8.72 15.35 -5.38
N PHE A 236 8.53 14.06 -5.63
CA PHE A 236 7.42 13.30 -5.06
C PHE A 236 7.47 13.26 -3.53
N SER A 237 8.63 12.97 -2.94
CA SER A 237 8.81 12.91 -1.48
C SER A 237 8.60 14.28 -0.84
N PHE A 238 9.03 15.37 -1.50
CA PHE A 238 8.77 16.74 -1.05
C PHE A 238 7.27 17.06 -1.06
N MET A 239 6.56 16.70 -2.12
CA MET A 239 5.10 16.89 -2.21
C MET A 239 4.37 16.12 -1.10
N LEU A 240 4.79 14.88 -0.80
CA LEU A 240 4.21 14.11 0.30
C LEU A 240 4.48 14.77 1.67
N ALA A 241 5.68 15.31 1.89
CA ALA A 241 5.99 16.05 3.12
C ALA A 241 5.08 17.26 3.30
N PHE A 242 4.81 17.97 2.20
CA PHE A 242 3.91 19.12 2.20
C PHE A 242 2.45 18.72 2.45
N ILE A 243 1.96 17.65 1.82
CA ILE A 243 0.61 17.10 2.06
C ILE A 243 0.42 16.77 3.54
N ILE A 244 1.39 16.09 4.17
CA ILE A 244 1.32 15.77 5.60
C ILE A 244 1.33 17.05 6.46
N ALA A 245 2.11 18.07 6.08
CA ALA A 245 2.14 19.35 6.79
C ALA A 245 0.78 20.03 6.72
N VAL A 246 0.18 20.12 5.53
CA VAL A 246 -1.16 20.70 5.32
C VAL A 246 -2.23 19.95 6.11
N CYS A 247 -2.25 18.62 6.03
CA CYS A 247 -3.20 17.80 6.77
C CYS A 247 -3.11 18.00 8.29
N LYS A 248 -1.92 18.25 8.84
CA LYS A 248 -1.71 18.53 10.26
C LYS A 248 -2.13 19.94 10.66
N GLU A 249 -1.83 20.93 9.81
CA GLU A 249 -2.12 22.35 10.11
C GLU A 249 -3.62 22.66 10.03
N PHE A 250 -4.27 22.25 8.96
CA PHE A 250 -5.70 22.50 8.74
C PHE A 250 -6.62 21.54 9.48
N GLY A 251 -6.02 20.79 10.42
CA GLY A 251 -6.76 20.13 11.48
C GLY A 251 -7.83 19.19 10.95
N MET A 252 -7.41 18.09 10.45
CA MET A 252 -8.20 16.91 10.78
C MET A 252 -8.00 16.63 12.28
N ARG A 253 -8.17 17.68 13.07
CA ARG A 253 -8.39 17.69 14.50
C ARG A 253 -9.87 17.42 14.71
N HIS A 254 -10.23 16.13 14.70
CA HIS A 254 -11.51 15.67 15.26
C HIS A 254 -11.26 14.45 16.13
#